data_f18e264a1f3158263f6848e0959ae60d
#
_entry.id   f18e264a1f3158263f6848e0959ae60d
#
_cell.length_a   1.000
_cell.length_b   1.000
_cell.length_c   1.000
_cell.angle_alpha   90.00
_cell.angle_beta   90.00
_cell.angle_gamma   90.00
#
_symmetry.space_group_name_H-M   'P 1'
#
loop_
_entity.id
_entity.type
_entity.pdbx_description
1 polymer ?
#
loop_
_entity_poly.entity_id
_entity_poly.type
_entity_poly.pdbx_seq_one_letter_code
_entity_poly.pdbx_strand_id
1 'polypeptide(L)'
;YWHKEYPSELAQLQKDILSDGLKMLAPGGQLIYSTCTWSPEENEGVVAWILENYPDLELVAIPKWNGMSDGIDFPETARMYPHHFKGEGQFVAKFQDKRFPEQTRIKEGKSNLNKEQKQLWEDFAKKHLKTDLDGLLQVFGDNLYLLPKGLPDLSKVKIARNGLHLGVFKKKRFEPSFALGIALTSDEV
;
A
#
# COMPACT_ATOMS: atom_id res chain seq x y z
N TYR A 1 18.27 -22.88 11.28
CA TYR A 1 18.72 -24.23 10.89
C TYR A 1 17.55 -24.94 10.20
N TRP A 2 17.66 -25.22 8.89
CA TRP A 2 16.63 -25.89 8.10
C TRP A 2 16.43 -27.35 8.54
N HIS A 3 15.17 -27.82 8.60
CA HIS A 3 14.78 -29.21 8.84
C HIS A 3 13.54 -29.52 7.99
N LYS A 4 13.18 -30.79 7.86
CA LYS A 4 12.13 -31.23 6.91
C LYS A 4 10.76 -30.62 7.17
N GLU A 5 10.41 -30.39 8.42
CA GLU A 5 9.12 -29.84 8.86
C GLU A 5 9.08 -28.29 8.81
N TYR A 6 10.22 -27.63 8.58
CA TYR A 6 10.34 -26.18 8.60
C TYR A 6 9.40 -25.44 7.63
N PRO A 7 9.19 -25.92 6.38
CA PRO A 7 8.18 -25.30 5.50
C PRO A 7 6.76 -25.32 6.07
N SER A 8 6.37 -26.40 6.73
CA SER A 8 5.04 -26.51 7.36
C SER A 8 4.89 -25.57 8.56
N GLU A 9 5.96 -25.36 9.34
CA GLU A 9 5.99 -24.41 10.45
C GLU A 9 5.86 -22.97 9.93
N LEU A 10 6.59 -22.65 8.85
CA LEU A 10 6.47 -21.33 8.21
C LEU A 10 5.08 -21.12 7.58
N ALA A 11 4.52 -22.15 6.95
CA ALA A 11 3.17 -22.09 6.43
C ALA A 11 2.13 -21.79 7.54
N GLN A 12 2.31 -22.35 8.75
CA GLN A 12 1.45 -22.04 9.88
C GLN A 12 1.60 -20.58 10.31
N LEU A 13 2.80 -20.08 10.43
CA LEU A 13 3.07 -18.67 10.73
C LEU A 13 2.44 -17.73 9.68
N GLN A 14 2.53 -18.07 8.40
CA GLN A 14 1.91 -17.32 7.31
C GLN A 14 0.38 -17.30 7.43
N LYS A 15 -0.25 -18.42 7.79
CA LYS A 15 -1.69 -18.50 8.05
C LYS A 15 -2.11 -17.62 9.22
N ASP A 16 -1.32 -17.58 10.29
CA ASP A 16 -1.59 -16.72 11.45
C ASP A 16 -1.52 -15.24 11.07
N ILE A 17 -0.50 -14.82 10.32
CA ILE A 17 -0.35 -13.46 9.79
C ILE A 17 -1.52 -13.10 8.87
N LEU A 18 -1.90 -14.01 7.96
CA LEU A 18 -3.02 -13.81 7.04
C LEU A 18 -4.35 -13.70 7.79
N SER A 19 -4.55 -14.48 8.84
CA SER A 19 -5.75 -14.39 9.68
C SER A 19 -5.95 -12.99 10.28
N ASP A 20 -4.86 -12.32 10.65
CA ASP A 20 -4.93 -10.94 11.13
C ASP A 20 -5.05 -9.94 9.96
N GLY A 21 -4.33 -10.16 8.88
CA GLY A 21 -4.38 -9.31 7.67
C GLY A 21 -5.78 -9.30 7.03
N LEU A 22 -6.45 -10.45 6.96
CA LEU A 22 -7.79 -10.59 6.38
C LEU A 22 -8.88 -9.88 7.19
N LYS A 23 -8.69 -9.67 8.49
CA LYS A 23 -9.58 -8.83 9.31
C LYS A 23 -9.59 -7.36 8.88
N MET A 24 -8.51 -6.91 8.22
CA MET A 24 -8.36 -5.54 7.73
C MET A 24 -8.84 -5.39 6.27
N LEU A 25 -9.14 -6.48 5.58
CA LEU A 25 -9.61 -6.44 4.20
C LEU A 25 -11.05 -5.91 4.16
N ALA A 26 -11.22 -4.78 3.47
CA ALA A 26 -12.55 -4.22 3.27
C ALA A 26 -13.38 -5.11 2.33
N PRO A 27 -14.72 -5.16 2.50
CA PRO A 27 -15.60 -5.80 1.55
C PRO A 27 -15.36 -5.29 0.11
N GLY A 28 -15.25 -6.18 -0.86
CA GLY A 28 -14.86 -5.85 -2.24
C GLY A 28 -13.37 -5.55 -2.43
N GLY A 29 -12.55 -5.70 -1.38
CA GLY A 29 -11.11 -5.48 -1.45
C GLY A 29 -10.35 -6.61 -2.12
N GLN A 30 -9.08 -6.39 -2.40
CA GLN A 30 -8.17 -7.37 -2.99
C GLN A 30 -7.01 -7.67 -2.05
N LEU A 31 -6.61 -8.94 -1.99
CA LEU A 31 -5.43 -9.41 -1.29
C LEU A 31 -4.43 -9.98 -2.29
N ILE A 32 -3.17 -9.58 -2.18
CA ILE A 32 -2.05 -10.22 -2.86
C ILE A 32 -1.24 -10.98 -1.81
N TYR A 33 -1.08 -12.27 -2.04
CA TYR A 33 -0.19 -13.13 -1.26
C TYR A 33 1.01 -13.51 -2.12
N SER A 34 2.22 -13.32 -1.61
CA SER A 34 3.43 -13.65 -2.35
C SER A 34 4.53 -14.16 -1.43
N THR A 35 5.34 -15.05 -1.96
CA THR A 35 6.52 -15.61 -1.29
C THR A 35 7.68 -15.71 -2.26
N CYS A 36 8.90 -15.85 -1.72
CA CYS A 36 10.09 -16.20 -2.49
C CYS A 36 10.52 -17.67 -2.30
N THR A 37 9.70 -18.48 -1.65
CA THR A 37 9.96 -19.91 -1.45
C THR A 37 9.42 -20.78 -2.59
N TRP A 38 9.94 -22.00 -2.73
CA TRP A 38 9.47 -23.01 -3.66
C TRP A 38 8.53 -24.04 -3.04
N SER A 39 8.40 -23.98 -1.70
CA SER A 39 7.63 -24.91 -0.90
C SER A 39 6.13 -24.86 -1.26
N PRO A 40 5.53 -25.97 -1.70
CA PRO A 40 4.08 -26.01 -1.92
C PRO A 40 3.30 -25.76 -0.63
N GLU A 41 3.81 -26.15 0.53
CA GLU A 41 3.17 -25.95 1.83
C GLU A 41 2.96 -24.46 2.13
N GLU A 42 3.96 -23.63 1.79
CA GLU A 42 3.95 -22.19 1.98
C GLU A 42 3.25 -21.43 0.85
N ASN A 43 3.04 -22.05 -0.29
CA ASN A 43 2.44 -21.46 -1.48
C ASN A 43 1.00 -21.94 -1.68
N GLU A 44 0.83 -23.00 -2.43
CA GLU A 44 -0.50 -23.55 -2.78
C GLU A 44 -1.24 -24.08 -1.55
N GLY A 45 -0.53 -24.62 -0.56
CA GLY A 45 -1.11 -25.05 0.72
C GLY A 45 -1.73 -23.89 1.51
N VAL A 46 -1.13 -22.70 1.45
CA VAL A 46 -1.70 -21.49 2.05
C VAL A 46 -2.89 -20.99 1.22
N VAL A 47 -2.81 -21.04 -0.12
CA VAL A 47 -3.93 -20.69 -1.01
C VAL A 47 -5.14 -21.59 -0.74
N ALA A 48 -4.93 -22.90 -0.68
CA ALA A 48 -5.99 -23.86 -0.36
C ALA A 48 -6.65 -23.55 0.99
N TRP A 49 -5.84 -23.31 2.01
CA TRP A 49 -6.31 -22.95 3.33
C TRP A 49 -7.13 -21.65 3.34
N ILE A 50 -6.73 -20.61 2.59
CA ILE A 50 -7.52 -19.37 2.47
C ILE A 50 -8.90 -19.69 1.88
N LEU A 51 -8.95 -20.40 0.77
CA LEU A 51 -10.21 -20.75 0.08
C LEU A 51 -11.14 -21.61 0.95
N GLU A 52 -10.58 -22.48 1.78
CA GLU A 52 -11.34 -23.33 2.70
C GLU A 52 -11.91 -22.53 3.89
N ASN A 53 -11.15 -21.60 4.45
CA ASN A 53 -11.50 -20.91 5.70
C ASN A 53 -12.17 -19.56 5.49
N TYR A 54 -12.07 -18.97 4.28
CA TYR A 54 -12.63 -17.67 3.93
C TYR A 54 -13.49 -17.75 2.67
N PRO A 55 -14.71 -18.28 2.77
CA PRO A 55 -15.57 -18.55 1.59
C PRO A 55 -16.01 -17.30 0.83
N ASP A 56 -15.86 -16.12 1.44
CA ASP A 56 -16.11 -14.84 0.79
C ASP A 56 -14.96 -14.42 -0.15
N LEU A 57 -13.82 -15.10 -0.11
CA LEU A 57 -12.70 -14.83 -1.02
C LEU A 57 -12.76 -15.77 -2.22
N GLU A 58 -12.45 -15.22 -3.38
CA GLU A 58 -12.23 -16.00 -4.60
C GLU A 58 -10.81 -15.78 -5.12
N LEU A 59 -10.23 -16.83 -5.68
CA LEU A 59 -8.92 -16.75 -6.32
C LEU A 59 -9.09 -16.13 -7.71
N VAL A 60 -8.31 -15.08 -7.99
CA VAL A 60 -8.37 -14.34 -9.26
C VAL A 60 -7.17 -14.71 -10.11
N ALA A 61 -7.43 -15.06 -11.37
CA ALA A 61 -6.38 -15.40 -12.31
C ALA A 61 -5.39 -14.25 -12.53
N ILE A 62 -4.11 -14.55 -12.39
CA ILE A 62 -3.02 -13.62 -12.67
C ILE A 62 -2.67 -13.71 -14.16
N PRO A 63 -2.72 -12.61 -14.92
CA PRO A 63 -2.21 -12.58 -16.29
C PRO A 63 -0.74 -12.98 -16.31
N LYS A 64 -0.40 -13.98 -17.12
CA LYS A 64 0.97 -14.50 -17.20
C LYS A 64 1.70 -13.93 -18.41
N TRP A 65 2.93 -13.52 -18.17
CA TRP A 65 3.86 -13.09 -19.20
C TRP A 65 4.85 -14.22 -19.53
N ASN A 66 5.62 -14.03 -20.59
CA ASN A 66 6.65 -15.00 -20.98
C ASN A 66 7.57 -15.36 -19.81
N GLY A 67 7.66 -16.67 -19.54
CA GLY A 67 8.47 -17.21 -18.46
C GLY A 67 7.71 -17.47 -17.15
N MET A 68 6.52 -16.92 -16.95
CA MET A 68 5.66 -17.27 -15.81
C MET A 68 5.00 -18.64 -16.02
N SER A 69 4.98 -19.43 -14.96
CA SER A 69 4.30 -20.73 -14.91
C SER A 69 3.05 -20.65 -14.05
N ASP A 70 2.12 -21.57 -14.26
CA ASP A 70 1.02 -21.79 -13.36
C ASP A 70 1.51 -22.29 -12.00
N GLY A 71 0.74 -22.00 -10.94
CA GLY A 71 0.93 -22.67 -9.65
C GLY A 71 0.50 -24.12 -9.70
N ILE A 72 0.98 -24.91 -8.77
CA ILE A 72 0.64 -26.34 -8.65
C ILE A 72 -0.81 -26.44 -8.18
N ASP A 73 -1.66 -27.14 -8.94
CA ASP A 73 -3.10 -27.31 -8.68
C ASP A 73 -3.95 -26.03 -8.68
N PHE A 74 -3.30 -24.84 -8.81
CA PHE A 74 -3.96 -23.53 -8.86
C PHE A 74 -3.44 -22.72 -10.06
N PRO A 75 -3.96 -22.97 -11.27
CA PRO A 75 -3.50 -22.27 -12.49
C PRO A 75 -3.76 -20.77 -12.48
N GLU A 76 -4.62 -20.28 -11.59
CA GLU A 76 -4.86 -18.84 -11.37
C GLU A 76 -3.65 -18.14 -10.76
N THR A 77 -2.83 -18.84 -9.97
CA THR A 77 -1.63 -18.30 -9.33
C THR A 77 -0.44 -18.29 -10.30
N ALA A 78 0.64 -17.63 -9.94
CA ALA A 78 1.83 -17.54 -10.79
C ALA A 78 3.11 -17.94 -10.02
N ARG A 79 3.94 -18.75 -10.67
CA ARG A 79 5.30 -19.05 -10.25
C ARG A 79 6.32 -18.46 -11.24
N MET A 80 7.31 -17.78 -10.71
CA MET A 80 8.43 -17.21 -11.46
C MET A 80 9.70 -17.92 -11.05
N TYR A 81 10.18 -18.85 -11.91
CA TYR A 81 11.37 -19.64 -11.63
C TYR A 81 12.64 -18.93 -12.10
N PRO A 82 13.77 -19.06 -11.37
CA PRO A 82 15.03 -18.36 -11.70
C PRO A 82 15.66 -18.78 -13.04
N HIS A 83 15.30 -19.92 -13.59
CA HIS A 83 15.75 -20.33 -14.92
C HIS A 83 14.98 -19.64 -16.06
N HIS A 84 13.86 -18.98 -15.77
CA HIS A 84 13.10 -18.16 -16.73
C HIS A 84 13.28 -16.67 -16.50
N PHE A 85 13.66 -16.25 -15.29
CA PHE A 85 13.81 -14.85 -14.91
C PHE A 85 15.17 -14.59 -14.24
N LYS A 86 15.68 -13.39 -14.42
CA LYS A 86 16.85 -12.93 -13.67
C LYS A 86 16.41 -12.50 -12.27
N GLY A 87 16.43 -13.41 -11.33
CA GLY A 87 16.03 -13.19 -9.93
C GLY A 87 15.99 -14.48 -9.13
N GLU A 88 15.63 -14.36 -7.85
CA GLU A 88 15.59 -15.50 -6.92
C GLU A 88 14.35 -16.37 -7.12
N GLY A 89 13.33 -15.83 -7.76
CA GLY A 89 12.03 -16.47 -7.98
C GLY A 89 10.96 -15.94 -7.05
N GLN A 90 9.72 -16.20 -7.43
CA GLN A 90 8.56 -15.69 -6.71
C GLN A 90 7.33 -16.59 -6.92
N PHE A 91 6.47 -16.65 -5.92
CA PHE A 91 5.11 -17.12 -6.02
C PHE A 91 4.15 -15.97 -5.76
N VAL A 92 3.04 -15.92 -6.49
CA VAL A 92 2.00 -14.89 -6.31
C VAL A 92 0.61 -15.50 -6.45
N ALA A 93 -0.27 -15.17 -5.51
CA ALA A 93 -1.70 -15.44 -5.57
C ALA A 93 -2.48 -14.14 -5.34
N LYS A 94 -3.58 -13.95 -6.05
CA LYS A 94 -4.47 -12.80 -5.93
C LYS A 94 -5.87 -13.26 -5.53
N PHE A 95 -6.42 -12.64 -4.51
CA PHE A 95 -7.78 -12.90 -4.05
C PHE A 95 -8.64 -11.64 -4.15
N GLN A 96 -9.92 -11.84 -4.43
CA GLN A 96 -10.97 -10.83 -4.44
C GLN A 96 -11.98 -11.16 -3.36
N ASP A 97 -12.30 -10.18 -2.50
CA ASP A 97 -13.43 -10.29 -1.58
C ASP A 97 -14.75 -10.07 -2.36
N LYS A 98 -15.64 -11.05 -2.31
CA LYS A 98 -16.94 -11.03 -3.01
C LYS A 98 -18.01 -10.24 -2.26
N ARG A 99 -17.77 -9.87 -1.01
CA ARG A 99 -18.74 -9.09 -0.25
C ARG A 99 -18.91 -7.70 -0.89
N PHE A 100 -20.16 -7.22 -0.86
CA PHE A 100 -20.42 -5.87 -1.40
C PHE A 100 -19.84 -4.80 -0.49
N PRO A 101 -19.16 -3.78 -1.05
CA PRO A 101 -18.67 -2.65 -0.27
C PRO A 101 -19.84 -1.95 0.43
N GLU A 102 -19.82 -1.90 1.74
CA GLU A 102 -20.71 -1.01 2.47
C GLU A 102 -20.23 0.42 2.29
N GLN A 103 -21.17 1.34 2.01
CA GLN A 103 -20.85 2.78 1.99
C GLN A 103 -20.60 3.27 3.43
N THR A 104 -19.42 3.01 3.93
CA THR A 104 -18.96 3.60 5.18
C THR A 104 -18.67 5.08 4.95
N ARG A 105 -19.41 5.97 5.60
CA ARG A 105 -19.07 7.40 5.65
C ARG A 105 -17.79 7.55 6.47
N ILE A 106 -16.68 7.65 5.78
CA ILE A 106 -15.39 7.95 6.41
C ILE A 106 -15.44 9.43 6.81
N LYS A 107 -15.19 9.71 8.10
CA LYS A 107 -14.95 11.08 8.55
C LYS A 107 -13.56 11.48 8.05
N GLU A 108 -13.54 12.30 7.00
CA GLU A 108 -12.29 12.77 6.42
C GLU A 108 -11.51 13.65 7.40
N GLY A 109 -10.19 13.53 7.32
CA GLY A 109 -9.28 14.45 8.00
C GLY A 109 -9.48 15.89 7.52
N LYS A 110 -9.20 16.85 8.39
CA LYS A 110 -9.26 18.28 8.05
C LYS A 110 -7.88 18.88 8.15
N SER A 111 -7.63 19.90 7.33
CA SER A 111 -6.42 20.71 7.43
C SER A 111 -6.32 21.34 8.83
N ASN A 112 -5.14 21.27 9.43
CA ASN A 112 -4.84 21.84 10.74
C ASN A 112 -3.96 23.11 10.65
N LEU A 113 -3.81 23.68 9.44
CA LEU A 113 -3.07 24.94 9.25
C LEU A 113 -3.77 26.09 9.97
N ASN A 114 -3.00 26.89 10.70
CA ASN A 114 -3.48 28.18 11.17
C ASN A 114 -3.51 29.23 10.03
N LYS A 115 -4.09 30.42 10.30
CA LYS A 115 -4.25 31.46 9.26
C LYS A 115 -2.92 31.94 8.68
N GLU A 116 -1.89 32.10 9.51
CA GLU A 116 -0.56 32.55 9.07
C GLU A 116 0.11 31.48 8.18
N GLN A 117 0.08 30.23 8.61
CA GLN A 117 0.63 29.09 7.83
C GLN A 117 -0.09 28.95 6.48
N LYS A 118 -1.41 29.09 6.48
CA LYS A 118 -2.20 29.05 5.25
C LYS A 118 -1.78 30.17 4.29
N GLN A 119 -1.67 31.40 4.77
CA GLN A 119 -1.25 32.53 3.96
C GLN A 119 0.17 32.35 3.40
N LEU A 120 1.13 31.94 4.25
CA LEU A 120 2.51 31.69 3.81
C LEU A 120 2.61 30.61 2.72
N TRP A 121 1.81 29.55 2.83
CA TRP A 121 1.75 28.52 1.81
C TRP A 121 1.10 29.02 0.51
N GLU A 122 -0.04 29.71 0.59
CA GLU A 122 -0.75 30.25 -0.57
C GLU A 122 0.13 31.27 -1.33
N ASP A 123 0.82 32.15 -0.62
CA ASP A 123 1.75 33.12 -1.22
C ASP A 123 2.91 32.40 -1.95
N PHE A 124 3.47 31.37 -1.34
CA PHE A 124 4.51 30.54 -1.96
C PHE A 124 3.97 29.82 -3.19
N ALA A 125 2.83 29.11 -3.06
CA ALA A 125 2.25 28.33 -4.15
C ALA A 125 1.89 29.24 -5.34
N LYS A 126 1.22 30.37 -5.11
CA LYS A 126 0.87 31.34 -6.16
C LYS A 126 2.09 31.91 -6.89
N LYS A 127 3.20 32.06 -6.20
CA LYS A 127 4.41 32.65 -6.78
C LYS A 127 5.27 31.62 -7.56
N HIS A 128 5.26 30.37 -7.15
CA HIS A 128 6.22 29.38 -7.60
C HIS A 128 5.62 28.14 -8.26
N LEU A 129 4.32 27.92 -8.13
CA LEU A 129 3.65 26.77 -8.72
C LEU A 129 2.68 27.22 -9.81
N LYS A 130 2.69 26.50 -10.93
CA LYS A 130 1.72 26.67 -12.04
C LYS A 130 0.56 25.70 -11.97
N THR A 131 0.62 24.76 -11.02
CA THR A 131 -0.40 23.74 -10.79
C THR A 131 -0.92 23.81 -9.35
N ASP A 132 -2.18 23.41 -9.18
CA ASP A 132 -2.75 23.20 -7.85
C ASP A 132 -2.42 21.80 -7.36
N LEU A 133 -1.83 21.71 -6.19
CA LEU A 133 -1.56 20.42 -5.54
C LEU A 133 -2.86 19.88 -4.92
N ASP A 134 -3.38 18.79 -5.50
CA ASP A 134 -4.60 18.16 -5.03
C ASP A 134 -4.36 17.26 -3.82
N GLY A 135 -4.91 17.62 -2.66
CA GLY A 135 -4.74 16.87 -1.43
C GLY A 135 -5.14 17.62 -0.18
N LEU A 136 -4.92 16.97 0.95
CA LEU A 136 -5.12 17.52 2.28
C LEU A 136 -3.81 18.06 2.85
N LEU A 137 -3.75 19.36 3.10
CA LEU A 137 -2.60 19.99 3.75
C LEU A 137 -2.63 19.77 5.25
N GLN A 138 -1.56 19.19 5.81
CA GLN A 138 -1.41 18.99 7.26
C GLN A 138 -0.02 19.41 7.75
N VAL A 139 0.01 19.97 8.95
CA VAL A 139 1.24 20.38 9.64
C VAL A 139 1.55 19.40 10.77
N PHE A 140 2.80 18.93 10.81
CA PHE A 140 3.36 18.15 11.91
C PHE A 140 4.63 18.86 12.41
N GLY A 141 4.55 19.41 13.64
CA GLY A 141 5.53 20.38 14.09
C GLY A 141 5.52 21.62 13.20
N ASP A 142 6.66 21.97 12.60
CA ASP A 142 6.77 23.06 11.65
C ASP A 142 6.73 22.61 10.18
N ASN A 143 6.57 21.30 9.94
CA ASN A 143 6.62 20.72 8.60
C ASN A 143 5.24 20.62 7.98
N LEU A 144 5.11 21.09 6.73
CA LEU A 144 3.89 20.97 5.92
C LEU A 144 3.97 19.75 5.03
N TYR A 145 2.89 18.98 5.02
CA TYR A 145 2.71 17.79 4.19
C TYR A 145 1.45 17.86 3.37
N LEU A 146 1.49 17.26 2.19
CA LEU A 146 0.33 16.98 1.35
C LEU A 146 -0.03 15.50 1.49
N LEU A 147 -1.25 15.23 1.92
CA LEU A 147 -1.82 13.88 2.04
C LEU A 147 -2.89 13.70 0.95
N PRO A 148 -3.14 12.46 0.49
CA PRO A 148 -4.25 12.18 -0.42
C PRO A 148 -5.60 12.62 0.17
N LYS A 149 -6.54 13.03 -0.70
CA LYS A 149 -7.93 13.25 -0.31
C LYS A 149 -8.60 11.94 0.08
N GLY A 150 -9.67 12.03 0.87
CA GLY A 150 -10.45 10.85 1.27
C GLY A 150 -9.81 10.01 2.38
N LEU A 151 -8.68 10.43 2.94
CA LEU A 151 -8.12 9.76 4.11
C LEU A 151 -8.98 10.01 5.36
N PRO A 152 -9.16 8.98 6.21
CA PRO A 152 -9.80 9.16 7.50
C PRO A 152 -9.01 10.12 8.40
N ASP A 153 -9.65 10.58 9.47
CA ASP A 153 -8.95 11.35 10.51
C ASP A 153 -7.91 10.45 11.21
N LEU A 154 -6.64 10.69 10.89
CA LEU A 154 -5.49 9.97 11.42
C LEU A 154 -4.84 10.64 12.65
N SER A 155 -5.48 11.66 13.23
CA SER A 155 -4.92 12.45 14.34
C SER A 155 -4.53 11.62 15.58
N LYS A 156 -5.13 10.43 15.75
CA LYS A 156 -4.83 9.49 16.84
C LYS A 156 -3.85 8.38 16.46
N VAL A 157 -3.35 8.37 15.24
CA VAL A 157 -2.45 7.34 14.73
C VAL A 157 -1.02 7.88 14.70
N LYS A 158 -0.06 7.10 15.22
CA LYS A 158 1.36 7.42 15.08
C LYS A 158 1.81 7.08 13.66
N ILE A 159 2.10 8.12 12.88
CA ILE A 159 2.48 7.98 11.48
C ILE A 159 4.01 8.06 11.36
N ALA A 160 4.63 7.08 10.71
CA ALA A 160 6.08 7.05 10.49
C ALA A 160 6.52 8.01 9.35
N ARG A 161 5.68 8.15 8.30
CA ARG A 161 5.87 9.09 7.19
C ARG A 161 4.54 9.73 6.81
N ASN A 162 4.53 11.05 6.79
CA ASN A 162 3.33 11.84 6.49
C ASN A 162 3.37 12.26 5.02
N GLY A 163 2.72 11.56 4.12
CA GLY A 163 2.55 12.00 2.73
C GLY A 163 3.77 12.66 2.05
N LEU A 164 3.52 13.59 1.12
CA LEU A 164 4.57 14.39 0.47
C LEU A 164 4.98 15.57 1.36
N HIS A 165 6.23 15.61 1.76
CA HIS A 165 6.77 16.75 2.50
C HIS A 165 6.91 17.96 1.57
N LEU A 166 6.11 19.00 1.80
CA LEU A 166 6.11 20.21 0.98
C LEU A 166 7.18 21.20 1.42
N GLY A 167 7.44 21.32 2.72
CA GLY A 167 8.42 22.26 3.26
C GLY A 167 8.23 22.54 4.74
N VAL A 168 8.88 23.58 5.21
CA VAL A 168 8.94 23.96 6.63
C VAL A 168 8.49 25.41 6.81
N PHE A 169 7.62 25.66 7.76
CA PHE A 169 7.28 27.01 8.20
C PHE A 169 8.38 27.56 9.11
N LYS A 170 8.92 28.71 8.74
CA LYS A 170 9.82 29.49 9.54
C LYS A 170 9.16 30.81 9.93
N LYS A 171 9.79 31.58 10.81
CA LYS A 171 9.28 32.90 11.18
C LYS A 171 9.09 33.78 9.93
N LYS A 172 7.82 34.04 9.57
CA LYS A 172 7.38 34.86 8.42
C LYS A 172 7.75 34.35 7.02
N ARG A 173 8.11 33.08 6.85
CA ARG A 173 8.37 32.50 5.53
C ARG A 173 8.08 31.02 5.49
N PHE A 174 7.82 30.50 4.29
CA PHE A 174 7.79 29.08 3.98
C PHE A 174 9.06 28.72 3.21
N GLU A 175 9.72 27.63 3.61
CA GLU A 175 10.89 27.06 2.93
C GLU A 175 10.49 25.74 2.29
N PRO A 176 10.51 25.63 0.92
CA PRO A 176 10.15 24.40 0.23
C PRO A 176 11.15 23.28 0.53
N SER A 177 10.66 22.05 0.53
CA SER A 177 11.50 20.87 0.72
C SER A 177 12.08 20.39 -0.61
N PHE A 178 13.14 19.60 -0.53
CA PHE A 178 13.70 18.88 -1.67
C PHE A 178 12.68 17.89 -2.28
N ALA A 179 11.84 17.25 -1.43
CA ALA A 179 10.82 16.32 -1.87
C ALA A 179 9.76 16.98 -2.76
N LEU A 180 9.38 18.25 -2.47
CA LEU A 180 8.48 19.01 -3.34
C LEU A 180 9.12 19.24 -4.71
N GLY A 181 10.41 19.61 -4.76
CA GLY A 181 11.12 19.84 -6.03
C GLY A 181 11.25 18.59 -6.90
N ILE A 182 11.37 17.40 -6.29
CA ILE A 182 11.41 16.13 -7.03
C ILE A 182 10.01 15.71 -7.51
N ALA A 183 8.98 16.03 -6.76
CA ALA A 183 7.60 15.64 -7.08
C ALA A 183 7.00 16.46 -8.24
N LEU A 184 7.57 17.62 -8.55
CA LEU A 184 7.08 18.53 -9.60
C LEU A 184 7.87 18.35 -10.89
N THR A 185 7.16 18.51 -12.00
CA THR A 185 7.77 18.60 -13.34
C THR A 185 8.13 20.08 -13.68
N SER A 186 8.96 20.28 -14.69
CA SER A 186 9.34 21.63 -15.14
C SER A 186 8.15 22.50 -15.58
N ASP A 187 7.05 21.86 -16.00
CA ASP A 187 5.83 22.56 -16.45
C ASP A 187 4.94 23.02 -15.28
N GLU A 188 5.19 22.51 -14.10
CA GLU A 188 4.42 22.78 -12.87
C GLU A 188 5.04 23.86 -11.98
N VAL A 189 6.24 24.37 -12.33
CA VAL A 189 6.99 25.40 -11.59
C VAL A 189 7.29 26.63 -12.43
#